data_ffb35256b67cef0e2ab64800df766133
#
_entry.id   ffb35256b67cef0e2ab64800df766133
#
_cell.length_a   1.000
_cell.length_b   1.000
_cell.length_c   1.000
_cell.angle_alpha   90.00
_cell.angle_beta   90.00
_cell.angle_gamma   90.00
#
_symmetry.space_group_name_H-M   'P 1'
#
loop_
_entity.id
_entity.type
_entity.pdbx_description
1 polymer ?
#
loop_
_entity_poly.entity_id
_entity_poly.type
_entity_poly.pdbx_seq_one_letter_code
_entity_poly.pdbx_strand_id
1 'polypeptide(L)'
;MAMMERPEVLETTGGKCWEHTFEKFRLKVYVPDNNLDGQVNNYGFRAPLLLVFEEEQQDMDSAVRFARESGLAKVAADSDSSVLFVYPTAEDGWAGAGADFYAAVIAEIKMIQVYRDGIVENYDFFAREFKGYFVRGAIFRADIYSFGKSADYVAKNLLTTLQGEYLWGPGEITPAMCSMERLSVLPDVRRKDIAVISAGNSEEINRAFDGCEHLLVKAEASYEADYYGFVKKFKMWCGRIEYEPDFPALNMTEEAGFVTVDTSPDNRSPFKDEKTHKVGYFAYYNNGISDRGPVPLVIGFHGGGDSSMYLTFVAGWWEVAHEHDFLFVSVENHQFVTATEAVQVIGELKKRYNIDERRIYATGFSMGSGKTWDLYQEYPEVLAGVMPVSALFPVYTSFFGAPVSERLNKTVPVPVFYSGGEKSHVPELPRQADSALERIQYVAEVNRLKKKFGEVRFEDRDSWENPLWGLSGDRTEQVPDPSRGSTLTIHYYDSEDGVCRTAFASVSEQVHECRKHSIENAWKFISRFTRP
;
A
#
# COMPACT_ATOMS: atom_id res chain seq x y z
N MET A 1 -3.69 10.69 24.66
CA MET A 1 -4.60 9.58 24.41
C MET A 1 -4.50 8.66 25.59
N ALA A 2 -5.62 8.27 26.23
CA ALA A 2 -5.57 7.28 27.30
C ALA A 2 -5.13 5.94 26.70
N MET A 3 -4.14 5.29 27.31
CA MET A 3 -3.75 3.94 26.90
C MET A 3 -4.95 3.00 27.15
N MET A 4 -5.25 2.18 26.15
CA MET A 4 -6.25 1.13 26.34
C MET A 4 -5.74 0.16 27.40
N GLU A 5 -6.57 -0.13 28.41
CA GLU A 5 -6.27 -1.17 29.38
C GLU A 5 -6.16 -2.52 28.66
N ARG A 6 -5.16 -3.32 29.01
CA ARG A 6 -4.96 -4.64 28.40
C ARG A 6 -6.16 -5.53 28.69
N PRO A 7 -6.84 -6.06 27.66
CA PRO A 7 -7.93 -6.98 27.89
C PRO A 7 -7.43 -8.30 28.49
N GLU A 8 -8.26 -8.93 29.30
CA GLU A 8 -8.04 -10.30 29.73
C GLU A 8 -8.14 -11.23 28.52
N VAL A 9 -7.11 -12.06 28.33
CA VAL A 9 -7.06 -13.04 27.24
C VAL A 9 -7.43 -14.41 27.79
N LEU A 10 -8.47 -14.99 27.23
CA LEU A 10 -9.02 -16.28 27.65
C LEU A 10 -8.64 -17.36 26.64
N GLU A 11 -8.25 -18.52 27.15
CA GLU A 11 -8.07 -19.72 26.35
C GLU A 11 -9.45 -20.25 25.90
N THR A 12 -9.55 -20.66 24.64
CA THR A 12 -10.74 -21.27 24.08
C THR A 12 -10.38 -22.40 23.13
N THR A 13 -11.37 -23.12 22.64
CA THR A 13 -11.11 -24.25 21.72
C THR A 13 -10.49 -23.77 20.41
N GLY A 14 -9.23 -24.14 20.18
CA GLY A 14 -8.48 -23.88 18.94
C GLY A 14 -7.94 -22.44 18.83
N GLY A 15 -7.87 -21.72 19.95
CA GLY A 15 -7.33 -20.37 19.95
C GLY A 15 -7.49 -19.63 21.26
N LYS A 16 -7.32 -18.34 21.19
CA LYS A 16 -7.56 -17.40 22.29
C LYS A 16 -8.58 -16.37 21.90
N CYS A 17 -9.27 -15.80 22.90
CA CYS A 17 -10.22 -14.75 22.69
C CYS A 17 -10.08 -13.66 23.75
N TRP A 18 -10.55 -12.47 23.41
CA TRP A 18 -10.65 -11.34 24.32
C TRP A 18 -11.76 -10.38 23.87
N GLU A 19 -12.21 -9.52 24.77
CA GLU A 19 -13.20 -8.50 24.44
C GLU A 19 -12.84 -7.13 25.02
N HIS A 20 -13.35 -6.08 24.37
CA HIS A 20 -13.23 -4.72 24.83
C HIS A 20 -14.45 -3.89 24.39
N THR A 21 -14.85 -2.96 25.24
CA THR A 21 -15.94 -2.02 24.92
C THR A 21 -15.34 -0.65 24.62
N PHE A 22 -15.49 -0.20 23.37
CA PHE A 22 -15.18 1.15 22.94
C PHE A 22 -16.40 2.07 23.12
N GLU A 23 -16.23 3.36 22.87
CA GLU A 23 -17.32 4.32 22.98
C GLU A 23 -18.53 3.95 22.11
N LYS A 24 -18.31 3.59 20.85
CA LYS A 24 -19.37 3.32 19.87
C LYS A 24 -19.70 1.84 19.67
N PHE A 25 -18.83 0.93 20.08
CA PHE A 25 -19.02 -0.49 19.81
C PHE A 25 -18.36 -1.39 20.86
N ARG A 26 -18.83 -2.62 20.90
CA ARG A 26 -18.19 -3.74 21.59
C ARG A 26 -17.46 -4.60 20.58
N LEU A 27 -16.25 -4.97 20.91
CA LEU A 27 -15.39 -5.81 20.08
C LEU A 27 -15.06 -7.10 20.83
N LYS A 28 -15.34 -8.24 20.21
CA LYS A 28 -14.80 -9.54 20.61
C LYS A 28 -13.85 -10.02 19.52
N VAL A 29 -12.73 -10.59 19.92
CA VAL A 29 -11.69 -11.07 19.00
C VAL A 29 -11.40 -12.54 19.27
N TYR A 30 -11.41 -13.33 18.23
CA TYR A 30 -10.94 -14.70 18.25
C TYR A 30 -9.67 -14.81 17.40
N VAL A 31 -8.61 -15.39 18.01
CA VAL A 31 -7.30 -15.59 17.37
C VAL A 31 -6.98 -17.08 17.36
N PRO A 32 -6.82 -17.70 16.19
CA PRO A 32 -6.44 -19.12 16.08
C PRO A 32 -5.07 -19.43 16.69
N ASP A 33 -4.89 -20.65 17.22
CA ASP A 33 -3.66 -21.09 17.88
C ASP A 33 -2.41 -21.00 16.99
N ASN A 34 -2.54 -21.32 15.71
CA ASN A 34 -1.42 -21.26 14.76
C ASN A 34 -0.91 -19.82 14.50
N ASN A 35 -1.73 -18.82 14.80
CA ASN A 35 -1.36 -17.41 14.70
C ASN A 35 -0.71 -16.89 16.00
N LEU A 36 -0.63 -17.73 17.04
CA LEU A 36 -0.14 -17.36 18.37
C LEU A 36 1.31 -17.79 18.62
N ASP A 37 1.82 -18.76 17.88
CA ASP A 37 3.15 -19.36 18.13
C ASP A 37 4.31 -18.62 17.47
N GLY A 38 4.08 -17.43 16.97
CA GLY A 38 5.12 -16.52 16.46
C GLY A 38 5.67 -16.87 15.08
N GLN A 39 5.12 -17.88 14.42
CA GLN A 39 5.48 -18.19 13.04
C GLN A 39 4.63 -17.38 12.05
N VAL A 40 4.93 -16.10 11.94
CA VAL A 40 4.26 -15.24 11.00
C VAL A 40 4.76 -15.51 9.60
N ASN A 41 4.01 -16.29 8.84
CA ASN A 41 4.29 -16.55 7.43
C ASN A 41 3.76 -15.42 6.52
N ASN A 42 2.85 -14.59 7.05
CA ASN A 42 2.28 -13.44 6.38
C ASN A 42 2.53 -12.18 7.18
N TYR A 43 2.83 -11.09 6.49
CA TYR A 43 2.87 -9.77 7.08
C TYR A 43 1.45 -9.28 7.33
N GLY A 44 1.27 -8.45 8.38
CA GLY A 44 -0.04 -7.96 8.79
C GLY A 44 -0.86 -7.34 7.65
N PHE A 45 -0.22 -6.74 6.66
CA PHE A 45 -0.87 -6.16 5.48
C PHE A 45 -1.47 -7.18 4.51
N ARG A 46 -1.10 -8.44 4.59
CA ARG A 46 -1.67 -9.47 3.73
C ARG A 46 -2.87 -10.18 4.34
N ALA A 47 -2.93 -10.23 5.65
CA ALA A 47 -4.02 -10.88 6.35
C ALA A 47 -5.34 -10.10 6.11
N PRO A 48 -6.45 -10.76 5.81
CA PRO A 48 -7.75 -10.09 5.76
C PRO A 48 -8.18 -9.65 7.16
N LEU A 49 -8.96 -8.58 7.23
CA LEU A 49 -9.66 -8.18 8.44
C LEU A 49 -11.08 -8.77 8.40
N LEU A 50 -11.31 -9.88 9.08
CA LEU A 50 -12.60 -10.57 9.07
C LEU A 50 -13.53 -9.96 10.13
N LEU A 51 -14.47 -9.13 9.70
CA LEU A 51 -15.43 -8.43 10.55
C LEU A 51 -16.79 -9.10 10.49
N VAL A 52 -17.26 -9.63 11.61
CA VAL A 52 -18.62 -10.14 11.78
C VAL A 52 -19.44 -9.09 12.51
N PHE A 53 -20.40 -8.49 11.83
CA PHE A 53 -21.37 -7.58 12.41
C PHE A 53 -22.52 -8.39 12.97
N GLU A 54 -22.51 -8.59 14.29
CA GLU A 54 -23.52 -9.40 14.98
C GLU A 54 -24.92 -8.79 14.82
N GLU A 55 -25.94 -9.57 14.48
CA GLU A 55 -27.31 -9.08 14.39
C GLU A 55 -27.85 -8.64 15.76
N GLU A 56 -27.58 -9.46 16.78
CA GLU A 56 -27.85 -9.19 18.19
C GLU A 56 -26.56 -9.46 18.97
N GLN A 57 -26.35 -8.74 20.08
CA GLN A 57 -25.17 -8.94 20.91
C GLN A 57 -25.12 -10.37 21.45
N GLN A 58 -24.05 -11.07 21.16
CA GLN A 58 -23.77 -12.42 21.65
C GLN A 58 -22.77 -12.41 22.81
N ASP A 59 -22.72 -13.51 23.56
CA ASP A 59 -21.60 -13.77 24.47
C ASP A 59 -20.36 -14.28 23.71
N MET A 60 -19.22 -14.36 24.38
CA MET A 60 -17.97 -14.80 23.78
C MET A 60 -18.02 -16.25 23.29
N ASP A 61 -18.64 -17.16 24.05
CA ASP A 61 -18.74 -18.57 23.69
C ASP A 61 -19.55 -18.78 22.40
N SER A 62 -20.61 -18.01 22.24
CA SER A 62 -21.44 -18.00 21.03
C SER A 62 -20.69 -17.44 19.83
N ALA A 63 -19.92 -16.37 20.03
CA ALA A 63 -19.09 -15.78 18.98
C ALA A 63 -17.98 -16.76 18.52
N VAL A 64 -17.27 -17.40 19.45
CA VAL A 64 -16.25 -18.42 19.12
C VAL A 64 -16.86 -19.62 18.42
N ARG A 65 -18.03 -20.10 18.89
CA ARG A 65 -18.75 -21.19 18.22
C ARG A 65 -19.13 -20.81 16.79
N PHE A 66 -19.68 -19.62 16.58
CA PHE A 66 -19.98 -19.12 15.24
C PHE A 66 -18.72 -19.08 14.35
N ALA A 67 -17.58 -18.54 14.82
CA ALA A 67 -16.34 -18.51 14.03
C ALA A 67 -15.95 -19.91 13.53
N ARG A 68 -16.14 -20.93 14.37
CA ARG A 68 -15.78 -22.30 14.05
C ARG A 68 -16.77 -22.99 13.12
N GLU A 69 -18.07 -22.90 13.43
CA GLU A 69 -19.13 -23.55 12.65
C GLU A 69 -19.29 -22.93 11.26
N SER A 70 -19.05 -21.63 11.11
CA SER A 70 -19.05 -20.92 9.83
C SER A 70 -17.81 -21.19 8.96
N GLY A 71 -16.74 -21.76 9.53
CA GLY A 71 -15.45 -21.94 8.89
C GLY A 71 -14.56 -20.68 8.90
N LEU A 72 -15.02 -19.52 9.43
CA LEU A 72 -14.19 -18.31 9.51
C LEU A 72 -12.96 -18.49 10.40
N ALA A 73 -13.04 -19.33 11.45
CA ALA A 73 -11.87 -19.69 12.25
C ALA A 73 -10.77 -20.37 11.41
N LYS A 74 -11.15 -21.22 10.45
CA LYS A 74 -10.20 -21.84 9.52
C LYS A 74 -9.64 -20.83 8.53
N VAL A 75 -10.49 -19.97 7.98
CA VAL A 75 -10.04 -18.86 7.12
C VAL A 75 -9.02 -17.98 7.85
N ALA A 76 -9.30 -17.62 9.10
CA ALA A 76 -8.39 -16.83 9.93
C ALA A 76 -7.05 -17.55 10.17
N ALA A 77 -7.09 -18.86 10.46
CA ALA A 77 -5.91 -19.68 10.65
C ALA A 77 -5.04 -19.77 9.40
N ASP A 78 -5.65 -20.01 8.24
CA ASP A 78 -4.96 -20.16 6.96
C ASP A 78 -4.41 -18.83 6.41
N SER A 79 -4.97 -17.68 6.84
CA SER A 79 -4.59 -16.36 6.34
C SER A 79 -3.88 -15.48 7.38
N ASP A 80 -3.46 -16.04 8.50
CA ASP A 80 -2.79 -15.33 9.60
C ASP A 80 -3.61 -14.12 10.10
N SER A 81 -4.90 -14.32 10.31
CA SER A 81 -5.91 -13.32 10.59
C SER A 81 -6.60 -13.57 11.94
N SER A 82 -7.42 -12.64 12.36
CA SER A 82 -8.35 -12.78 13.49
C SER A 82 -9.78 -12.67 13.01
N VAL A 83 -10.74 -13.28 13.73
CA VAL A 83 -12.17 -13.02 13.54
C VAL A 83 -12.63 -12.02 14.57
N LEU A 84 -13.19 -10.91 14.11
CA LEU A 84 -13.63 -9.79 14.93
C LEU A 84 -15.15 -9.70 14.92
N PHE A 85 -15.76 -9.75 16.08
CA PHE A 85 -17.21 -9.59 16.24
C PHE A 85 -17.50 -8.19 16.77
N VAL A 86 -18.36 -7.47 16.08
CA VAL A 86 -18.66 -6.06 16.34
C VAL A 86 -20.16 -5.88 16.58
N TYR A 87 -20.50 -5.21 17.67
CA TYR A 87 -21.89 -4.83 18.00
C TYR A 87 -21.94 -3.38 18.53
N PRO A 88 -22.91 -2.53 18.09
CA PRO A 88 -23.03 -1.16 18.56
C PRO A 88 -23.32 -1.05 20.06
N THR A 89 -22.77 -0.01 20.73
CA THR A 89 -23.11 0.32 22.13
C THR A 89 -24.37 1.15 22.26
N ALA A 90 -24.95 1.64 21.15
CA ALA A 90 -26.20 2.39 21.15
C ALA A 90 -27.35 1.55 21.77
N GLU A 91 -28.25 2.19 22.53
CA GLU A 91 -29.35 1.50 23.24
C GLU A 91 -30.27 0.73 22.28
N ASP A 92 -30.49 1.26 21.09
CA ASP A 92 -31.29 0.64 20.02
C ASP A 92 -30.44 -0.17 19.02
N GLY A 93 -29.20 -0.51 19.39
CA GLY A 93 -28.30 -1.34 18.62
C GLY A 93 -28.01 -0.76 17.23
N TRP A 94 -28.22 -1.55 16.17
CA TRP A 94 -27.95 -1.13 14.79
C TRP A 94 -28.80 0.05 14.31
N ALA A 95 -29.97 0.28 14.88
CA ALA A 95 -30.80 1.44 14.54
C ALA A 95 -30.16 2.76 14.99
N GLY A 96 -29.39 2.73 16.08
CA GLY A 96 -28.65 3.88 16.60
C GLY A 96 -27.23 3.99 16.07
N ALA A 97 -26.75 3.02 15.30
CA ALA A 97 -25.45 3.10 14.65
C ALA A 97 -25.45 4.17 13.55
N GLY A 98 -24.75 5.26 13.76
CA GLY A 98 -24.64 6.35 12.79
C GLY A 98 -23.83 5.94 11.54
N ALA A 99 -23.90 6.78 10.50
CA ALA A 99 -23.16 6.54 9.25
C ALA A 99 -21.63 6.47 9.47
N ASP A 100 -21.11 7.09 10.52
CA ASP A 100 -19.69 7.10 10.88
C ASP A 100 -19.27 5.90 11.76
N PHE A 101 -20.19 4.99 12.06
CA PHE A 101 -19.90 3.82 12.93
C PHE A 101 -18.76 2.96 12.40
N TYR A 102 -18.81 2.60 11.11
CA TYR A 102 -17.74 1.79 10.49
C TYR A 102 -16.39 2.51 10.54
N ALA A 103 -16.37 3.81 10.27
CA ALA A 103 -15.15 4.61 10.38
C ALA A 103 -14.56 4.57 11.80
N ALA A 104 -15.40 4.64 12.83
CA ALA A 104 -14.98 4.52 14.22
C ALA A 104 -14.41 3.12 14.51
N VAL A 105 -15.04 2.06 14.02
CA VAL A 105 -14.53 0.67 14.15
C VAL A 105 -13.13 0.55 13.55
N ILE A 106 -12.94 0.99 12.32
CA ILE A 106 -11.64 0.92 11.62
C ILE A 106 -10.59 1.78 12.33
N ALA A 107 -10.94 2.98 12.81
CA ALA A 107 -10.02 3.85 13.52
C ALA A 107 -9.48 3.20 14.81
N GLU A 108 -10.36 2.58 15.62
CA GLU A 108 -9.94 1.90 16.85
C GLU A 108 -9.13 0.63 16.55
N ILE A 109 -9.51 -0.15 15.52
CA ILE A 109 -8.72 -1.32 15.09
C ILE A 109 -7.32 -0.89 14.65
N LYS A 110 -7.21 0.17 13.84
CA LYS A 110 -5.94 0.75 13.40
C LYS A 110 -5.08 1.14 14.60
N MET A 111 -5.68 1.75 15.63
CA MET A 111 -4.97 2.16 16.84
C MET A 111 -4.48 0.96 17.67
N ILE A 112 -5.27 -0.09 17.80
CA ILE A 112 -4.85 -1.33 18.47
C ILE A 112 -3.67 -1.97 17.75
N GLN A 113 -3.70 -2.01 16.43
CA GLN A 113 -2.64 -2.59 15.60
C GLN A 113 -1.35 -1.80 15.66
N VAL A 114 -1.44 -0.45 15.65
CA VAL A 114 -0.32 0.45 15.41
C VAL A 114 0.27 1.02 16.69
N TYR A 115 -0.58 1.37 17.66
CA TYR A 115 -0.18 2.16 18.83
C TYR A 115 -0.46 1.48 20.15
N ARG A 116 -0.62 0.18 20.11
CA ARG A 116 -0.87 -0.53 21.35
C ARG A 116 0.21 -0.22 22.39
N ASP A 117 -0.23 0.09 23.61
CA ASP A 117 0.63 0.49 24.72
C ASP A 117 1.50 1.74 24.45
N GLY A 118 1.15 2.55 23.43
CA GLY A 118 1.90 3.73 23.07
C GLY A 118 3.24 3.47 22.39
N ILE A 119 3.48 2.24 21.96
CA ILE A 119 4.73 1.79 21.35
C ILE A 119 4.50 1.36 19.91
N VAL A 120 5.45 1.67 19.02
CA VAL A 120 5.50 1.25 17.63
C VAL A 120 5.71 -0.27 17.45
N GLU A 121 5.74 -1.04 18.54
CA GLU A 121 5.93 -2.50 18.53
C GLU A 121 5.00 -3.25 17.61
N ASN A 122 3.81 -2.72 17.37
CA ASN A 122 2.82 -3.35 16.50
C ASN A 122 3.04 -3.05 15.01
N TYR A 123 3.92 -2.09 14.69
CA TYR A 123 4.41 -1.88 13.33
C TYR A 123 5.51 -2.85 12.94
N ASP A 124 6.00 -3.63 13.87
CA ASP A 124 6.90 -4.70 13.53
C ASP A 124 6.09 -5.87 12.92
N PHE A 125 5.76 -5.73 11.65
CA PHE A 125 5.15 -6.80 10.84
C PHE A 125 6.01 -8.06 10.81
N PHE A 126 7.21 -7.96 11.31
CA PHE A 126 8.21 -8.99 11.39
C PHE A 126 8.44 -9.44 12.83
N ALA A 127 7.73 -8.85 13.81
CA ALA A 127 7.71 -9.38 15.17
C ALA A 127 7.19 -10.80 15.12
N ARG A 128 8.06 -11.73 15.40
CA ARG A 128 7.73 -13.15 15.44
C ARG A 128 6.89 -13.53 16.65
N GLU A 129 6.63 -12.59 17.56
CA GLU A 129 5.82 -12.81 18.74
C GLU A 129 4.46 -12.12 18.56
N PHE A 130 3.47 -12.91 18.21
CA PHE A 130 2.08 -12.51 18.30
C PHE A 130 1.63 -12.64 19.77
N LYS A 131 1.38 -11.50 20.40
CA LYS A 131 0.81 -11.48 21.75
C LYS A 131 -0.68 -11.64 21.62
N GLY A 132 -1.23 -12.77 22.00
CA GLY A 132 -2.59 -13.28 21.74
C GLY A 132 -3.80 -12.35 21.87
N TYR A 133 -3.63 -11.10 22.25
CA TYR A 133 -4.70 -10.11 22.33
C TYR A 133 -4.67 -9.08 21.19
N PHE A 134 -3.79 -9.24 20.22
CA PHE A 134 -3.77 -8.39 19.04
C PHE A 134 -4.85 -8.74 18.03
N VAL A 135 -5.27 -7.72 17.30
CA VAL A 135 -6.02 -7.88 16.07
C VAL A 135 -5.03 -8.09 14.93
N ARG A 136 -5.19 -9.17 14.19
CA ARG A 136 -4.48 -9.41 12.95
C ARG A 136 -5.42 -9.23 11.78
N GLY A 137 -4.95 -8.51 10.78
CA GLY A 137 -5.68 -8.24 9.54
C GLY A 137 -5.52 -6.79 9.11
N ALA A 138 -5.35 -6.59 7.80
CA ALA A 138 -5.16 -5.28 7.22
C ALA A 138 -6.50 -4.57 6.99
N ILE A 139 -6.59 -3.31 7.39
CA ILE A 139 -7.79 -2.48 7.14
C ILE A 139 -8.09 -2.36 5.63
N PHE A 140 -7.09 -2.53 4.75
CA PHE A 140 -7.23 -2.56 3.29
C PHE A 140 -7.89 -3.83 2.75
N ARG A 141 -8.11 -4.83 3.60
CA ARG A 141 -8.79 -6.10 3.29
C ARG A 141 -9.89 -6.35 4.29
N ALA A 142 -10.69 -5.34 4.58
CA ALA A 142 -11.81 -5.48 5.49
C ALA A 142 -12.96 -6.21 4.78
N ASP A 143 -13.22 -7.44 5.23
CA ASP A 143 -14.29 -8.31 4.76
C ASP A 143 -15.40 -8.34 5.80
N ILE A 144 -16.56 -7.78 5.47
CA ILE A 144 -17.70 -7.67 6.40
C ILE A 144 -18.69 -8.80 6.16
N TYR A 145 -19.05 -9.49 7.23
CA TYR A 145 -20.12 -10.49 7.29
C TYR A 145 -21.25 -9.94 8.17
N SER A 146 -22.44 -9.78 7.63
CA SER A 146 -23.57 -9.12 8.30
C SER A 146 -24.90 -9.82 8.06
N PHE A 147 -25.81 -9.73 9.03
CA PHE A 147 -27.06 -10.47 9.10
C PHE A 147 -28.22 -9.61 9.56
N GLY A 148 -29.39 -9.69 8.93
CA GLY A 148 -30.59 -8.99 9.34
C GLY A 148 -30.32 -7.49 9.60
N LYS A 149 -30.49 -7.03 10.83
CA LYS A 149 -30.33 -5.60 11.20
C LYS A 149 -28.91 -5.07 10.90
N SER A 150 -27.89 -5.86 11.11
CA SER A 150 -26.52 -5.45 10.78
C SER A 150 -26.28 -5.39 9.26
N ALA A 151 -26.90 -6.29 8.50
CA ALA A 151 -26.89 -6.23 7.04
C ALA A 151 -27.64 -5.00 6.51
N ASP A 152 -28.77 -4.63 7.11
CA ASP A 152 -29.49 -3.40 6.78
C ASP A 152 -28.63 -2.14 6.99
N TYR A 153 -27.82 -2.13 8.07
CA TYR A 153 -26.85 -1.06 8.31
C TYR A 153 -25.81 -0.99 7.17
N VAL A 154 -25.20 -2.12 6.81
CA VAL A 154 -24.20 -2.22 5.74
C VAL A 154 -24.80 -1.73 4.42
N ALA A 155 -25.99 -2.21 4.07
CA ALA A 155 -26.68 -1.88 2.82
C ALA A 155 -27.00 -0.37 2.68
N LYS A 156 -27.26 0.30 3.80
CA LYS A 156 -27.60 1.73 3.82
C LYS A 156 -26.38 2.66 3.88
N ASN A 157 -25.27 2.22 4.46
CA ASN A 157 -24.18 3.12 4.83
C ASN A 157 -22.85 2.83 4.13
N LEU A 158 -22.55 1.58 3.75
CA LEU A 158 -21.21 1.23 3.29
C LEU A 158 -21.07 1.16 1.75
N LEU A 159 -22.19 1.14 1.03
CA LEU A 159 -22.21 1.13 -0.43
C LEU A 159 -22.61 2.48 -1.04
N THR A 160 -22.69 3.53 -0.22
CA THR A 160 -23.20 4.85 -0.60
C THR A 160 -22.14 5.80 -1.14
N THR A 161 -20.86 5.57 -0.84
CA THR A 161 -19.75 6.38 -1.35
C THR A 161 -19.58 6.16 -2.83
N LEU A 162 -19.43 7.24 -3.61
CA LEU A 162 -19.21 7.13 -5.05
C LEU A 162 -17.82 6.55 -5.35
N GLN A 163 -17.76 5.73 -6.40
CA GLN A 163 -16.53 5.13 -6.88
C GLN A 163 -15.53 6.22 -7.30
N GLY A 164 -14.29 6.11 -6.84
CA GLY A 164 -13.21 7.02 -7.21
C GLY A 164 -13.21 8.38 -6.51
N GLU A 165 -14.11 8.64 -5.56
CA GLU A 165 -14.13 9.90 -4.80
C GLU A 165 -12.95 10.06 -3.84
N TYR A 166 -12.32 8.97 -3.41
CA TYR A 166 -11.33 8.98 -2.35
C TYR A 166 -10.05 8.28 -2.77
N LEU A 167 -8.95 9.02 -2.65
CA LEU A 167 -7.59 8.49 -2.76
C LEU A 167 -6.94 8.37 -1.38
N TRP A 168 -7.40 9.19 -0.43
CA TRP A 168 -6.94 9.26 0.96
C TRP A 168 -8.13 9.57 1.87
N GLY A 169 -8.07 9.16 3.12
CA GLY A 169 -9.11 9.45 4.11
C GLY A 169 -10.29 8.48 4.03
N PRO A 170 -11.51 8.94 3.74
CA PRO A 170 -12.69 8.06 3.78
C PRO A 170 -12.61 6.83 2.89
N GLY A 171 -11.86 6.89 1.79
CA GLY A 171 -11.63 5.73 0.92
C GLY A 171 -10.87 4.61 1.61
N GLU A 172 -9.97 4.93 2.53
CA GLU A 172 -9.20 3.95 3.31
C GLU A 172 -10.07 3.12 4.25
N ILE A 173 -11.23 3.62 4.64
CA ILE A 173 -12.16 2.94 5.54
C ILE A 173 -13.26 2.19 4.80
N THR A 174 -13.27 2.20 3.48
CA THR A 174 -14.25 1.44 2.68
C THR A 174 -13.92 -0.06 2.74
N PRO A 175 -14.91 -0.94 2.98
CA PRO A 175 -14.65 -2.38 2.98
C PRO A 175 -14.27 -2.89 1.58
N ALA A 176 -13.48 -3.95 1.53
CA ALA A 176 -13.17 -4.66 0.29
C ALA A 176 -14.32 -5.59 -0.14
N MET A 177 -15.02 -6.17 0.84
CA MET A 177 -16.17 -7.04 0.61
C MET A 177 -17.26 -6.81 1.65
N CYS A 178 -18.52 -6.88 1.21
CA CYS A 178 -19.71 -6.91 2.07
C CYS A 178 -20.55 -8.15 1.77
N SER A 179 -20.64 -9.07 2.76
CA SER A 179 -21.62 -10.16 2.77
C SER A 179 -22.85 -9.72 3.57
N MET A 180 -24.00 -9.75 2.94
CA MET A 180 -25.26 -9.29 3.52
C MET A 180 -26.32 -10.38 3.41
N GLU A 181 -26.80 -10.84 4.58
CA GLU A 181 -27.83 -11.87 4.66
C GLU A 181 -29.13 -11.35 5.24
N ARG A 182 -30.26 -11.80 4.70
CA ARG A 182 -31.61 -11.49 5.22
C ARG A 182 -31.87 -10.00 5.35
N LEU A 183 -31.54 -9.25 4.30
CA LEU A 183 -31.86 -7.83 4.22
C LEU A 183 -33.37 -7.60 4.31
N SER A 184 -33.77 -6.60 5.08
CA SER A 184 -35.14 -6.12 5.16
C SER A 184 -35.37 -4.79 4.44
N VAL A 185 -34.31 -4.19 3.90
CA VAL A 185 -34.31 -2.91 3.19
C VAL A 185 -33.67 -3.02 1.82
N LEU A 186 -34.07 -2.12 0.91
CA LEU A 186 -33.36 -1.98 -0.36
C LEU A 186 -32.01 -1.28 -0.11
N PRO A 187 -30.90 -1.80 -0.68
CA PRO A 187 -29.60 -1.19 -0.53
C PRO A 187 -29.49 0.11 -1.34
N ASP A 188 -28.75 1.10 -0.80
CA ASP A 188 -28.34 2.29 -1.55
C ASP A 188 -26.96 2.04 -2.16
N VAL A 189 -26.91 1.50 -3.37
CA VAL A 189 -25.68 1.11 -4.06
C VAL A 189 -25.22 2.19 -5.01
N ARG A 190 -24.35 3.07 -4.56
CA ARG A 190 -23.68 4.08 -5.37
C ARG A 190 -22.28 3.63 -5.78
N ARG A 191 -21.64 2.84 -4.92
CA ARG A 191 -20.35 2.25 -5.17
C ARG A 191 -20.46 0.87 -5.77
N LYS A 192 -19.99 0.69 -7.00
CA LYS A 192 -20.16 -0.52 -7.80
C LYS A 192 -18.96 -1.48 -7.79
N ASP A 193 -17.80 -1.00 -7.35
CA ASP A 193 -16.54 -1.77 -7.34
C ASP A 193 -16.36 -2.64 -6.07
N ILE A 194 -17.07 -2.37 -4.96
CA ILE A 194 -17.02 -3.20 -3.75
C ILE A 194 -17.57 -4.59 -4.07
N ALA A 195 -16.86 -5.64 -3.63
CA ALA A 195 -17.33 -7.00 -3.75
C ALA A 195 -18.56 -7.23 -2.84
N VAL A 196 -19.62 -7.79 -3.40
CA VAL A 196 -20.89 -8.02 -2.69
C VAL A 196 -21.24 -9.51 -2.73
N ILE A 197 -21.57 -10.08 -1.56
CA ILE A 197 -22.27 -11.34 -1.44
C ILE A 197 -23.68 -11.05 -0.93
N SER A 198 -24.69 -11.39 -1.73
CA SER A 198 -26.11 -11.32 -1.35
C SER A 198 -26.64 -12.72 -1.11
N ALA A 199 -26.93 -13.07 0.15
CA ALA A 199 -27.36 -14.40 0.51
C ALA A 199 -28.72 -14.41 1.19
N GLY A 200 -29.62 -15.31 0.78
CA GLY A 200 -30.95 -15.45 1.36
C GLY A 200 -31.87 -14.24 1.17
N ASN A 201 -31.57 -13.36 0.23
CA ASN A 201 -32.32 -12.15 -0.04
C ASN A 201 -33.36 -12.32 -1.14
N SER A 202 -34.38 -11.48 -1.16
CA SER A 202 -35.42 -11.50 -2.19
C SER A 202 -34.87 -11.10 -3.57
N GLU A 203 -35.58 -11.48 -4.63
CA GLU A 203 -35.20 -11.08 -5.99
C GLU A 203 -35.20 -9.56 -6.20
N GLU A 204 -36.09 -8.85 -5.53
CA GLU A 204 -36.14 -7.39 -5.55
C GLU A 204 -34.87 -6.76 -4.95
N ILE A 205 -34.43 -7.28 -3.81
CA ILE A 205 -33.17 -6.86 -3.16
C ILE A 205 -31.97 -7.20 -4.04
N ASN A 206 -31.93 -8.41 -4.62
CA ASN A 206 -30.84 -8.83 -5.48
C ASN A 206 -30.72 -7.95 -6.73
N ARG A 207 -31.83 -7.52 -7.31
CA ARG A 207 -31.82 -6.56 -8.44
C ARG A 207 -31.24 -5.18 -8.08
N ALA A 208 -31.32 -4.76 -6.83
CA ALA A 208 -30.70 -3.48 -6.43
C ALA A 208 -29.16 -3.53 -6.51
N PHE A 209 -28.55 -4.70 -6.56
CA PHE A 209 -27.11 -4.88 -6.79
C PHE A 209 -26.72 -4.99 -8.27
N ASP A 210 -27.68 -4.89 -9.19
CA ASP A 210 -27.38 -4.93 -10.63
C ASP A 210 -26.39 -3.84 -11.02
N GLY A 211 -25.38 -4.23 -11.78
CA GLY A 211 -24.29 -3.36 -12.19
C GLY A 211 -23.14 -3.26 -11.17
N CYS A 212 -23.18 -3.98 -10.05
CA CYS A 212 -21.97 -4.22 -9.25
C CYS A 212 -20.98 -5.05 -10.06
N GLU A 213 -19.72 -4.63 -10.05
CA GLU A 213 -18.64 -5.28 -10.82
C GLU A 213 -18.35 -6.69 -10.29
N HIS A 214 -18.56 -6.89 -8.99
CA HIS A 214 -18.24 -8.12 -8.28
C HIS A 214 -19.43 -8.54 -7.40
N LEU A 215 -20.33 -9.31 -7.95
CA LEU A 215 -21.54 -9.76 -7.27
C LEU A 215 -21.63 -11.29 -7.22
N LEU A 216 -21.88 -11.82 -6.04
CA LEU A 216 -22.23 -13.23 -5.83
C LEU A 216 -23.61 -13.32 -5.16
N VAL A 217 -24.60 -13.86 -5.86
CA VAL A 217 -25.95 -14.07 -5.34
C VAL A 217 -26.12 -15.55 -5.00
N LYS A 218 -26.61 -15.83 -3.77
CA LYS A 218 -26.76 -17.19 -3.23
C LYS A 218 -28.06 -17.34 -2.44
N ALA A 219 -28.54 -18.58 -2.35
CA ALA A 219 -29.64 -18.92 -1.45
C ALA A 219 -29.21 -18.90 0.03
N GLU A 220 -27.96 -19.36 0.30
CA GLU A 220 -27.37 -19.42 1.62
C GLU A 220 -25.87 -19.10 1.53
N ALA A 221 -25.33 -18.39 2.52
CA ALA A 221 -23.90 -18.15 2.60
C ALA A 221 -23.13 -19.44 2.96
N SER A 222 -21.92 -19.54 2.47
CA SER A 222 -20.96 -20.60 2.79
C SER A 222 -19.60 -19.97 3.03
N TYR A 223 -19.43 -19.30 4.18
CA TYR A 223 -18.36 -18.33 4.44
C TYR A 223 -16.96 -18.81 4.06
N GLU A 224 -16.58 -20.05 4.44
CA GLU A 224 -15.30 -20.65 4.06
C GLU A 224 -15.18 -20.81 2.55
N ALA A 225 -16.16 -21.45 1.90
CA ALA A 225 -16.14 -21.68 0.46
C ALA A 225 -16.22 -20.36 -0.34
N ASP A 226 -17.01 -19.40 0.14
CA ASP A 226 -17.15 -18.09 -0.47
C ASP A 226 -15.85 -17.29 -0.34
N TYR A 227 -15.16 -17.40 0.80
CA TYR A 227 -13.87 -16.76 0.98
C TYR A 227 -12.86 -17.23 -0.06
N TYR A 228 -12.62 -18.54 -0.15
CA TYR A 228 -11.63 -19.07 -1.10
C TYR A 228 -12.04 -18.91 -2.56
N GLY A 229 -13.32 -19.02 -2.87
CA GLY A 229 -13.83 -18.96 -4.23
C GLY A 229 -14.05 -17.54 -4.76
N PHE A 230 -14.29 -16.59 -3.88
CA PHE A 230 -14.69 -15.24 -4.30
C PHE A 230 -13.96 -14.11 -3.54
N VAL A 231 -13.93 -14.13 -2.20
CA VAL A 231 -13.50 -12.99 -1.38
C VAL A 231 -11.99 -12.78 -1.38
N LYS A 232 -11.20 -13.84 -1.29
CA LYS A 232 -9.75 -13.83 -1.03
C LYS A 232 -8.95 -12.85 -1.90
N LYS A 233 -9.39 -12.62 -3.13
CA LYS A 233 -8.68 -11.79 -4.12
C LYS A 233 -8.92 -10.29 -4.00
N PHE A 234 -9.92 -9.84 -3.23
CA PHE A 234 -10.26 -8.42 -3.15
C PHE A 234 -9.47 -7.71 -2.06
N LYS A 235 -9.02 -6.50 -2.39
CA LYS A 235 -8.35 -5.55 -1.50
C LYS A 235 -8.82 -4.14 -1.80
N MET A 236 -8.81 -3.29 -0.80
CA MET A 236 -9.13 -1.87 -0.96
C MET A 236 -7.85 -1.05 -0.90
N TRP A 237 -7.58 -0.28 -1.96
CA TRP A 237 -6.41 0.60 -2.05
C TRP A 237 -6.80 1.98 -2.56
N CYS A 238 -6.43 3.03 -1.81
CA CYS A 238 -6.63 4.42 -2.26
C CYS A 238 -8.00 4.67 -2.90
N GLY A 239 -9.07 4.22 -2.25
CA GLY A 239 -10.43 4.36 -2.76
C GLY A 239 -10.85 3.38 -3.86
N ARG A 240 -10.02 2.42 -4.24
CA ARG A 240 -10.32 1.42 -5.28
C ARG A 240 -10.21 0.00 -4.76
N ILE A 241 -11.03 -0.89 -5.31
CA ILE A 241 -10.89 -2.34 -5.12
C ILE A 241 -9.94 -2.87 -6.20
N GLU A 242 -8.92 -3.59 -5.77
CA GLU A 242 -7.94 -4.22 -6.64
C GLU A 242 -7.97 -5.74 -6.49
N TYR A 243 -7.63 -6.43 -7.58
CA TYR A 243 -7.50 -7.88 -7.57
C TYR A 243 -6.11 -8.31 -7.12
N GLU A 244 -6.05 -9.32 -6.26
CA GLU A 244 -4.84 -10.09 -6.07
C GLU A 244 -4.74 -11.13 -7.19
N PRO A 245 -3.67 -11.11 -8.02
CA PRO A 245 -3.53 -12.07 -9.10
C PRO A 245 -3.25 -13.48 -8.55
N ASP A 246 -3.62 -14.49 -9.32
CA ASP A 246 -3.20 -15.87 -9.08
C ASP A 246 -1.76 -16.05 -9.61
N PHE A 247 -0.76 -15.71 -8.81
CA PHE A 247 0.65 -15.79 -9.19
C PHE A 247 1.07 -17.18 -9.67
N PRO A 248 0.68 -18.30 -9.03
CA PRO A 248 0.92 -19.63 -9.56
C PRO A 248 0.39 -19.85 -10.98
N ALA A 249 -0.84 -19.41 -11.27
CA ALA A 249 -1.42 -19.52 -12.61
C ALA A 249 -0.68 -18.69 -13.66
N LEU A 250 -0.06 -17.59 -13.23
CA LEU A 250 0.81 -16.75 -14.08
C LEU A 250 2.25 -17.26 -14.18
N ASN A 251 2.57 -18.40 -13.56
CA ASN A 251 3.95 -18.88 -13.44
C ASN A 251 4.88 -17.86 -12.77
N MET A 252 4.37 -17.16 -11.78
CA MET A 252 5.10 -16.20 -10.96
C MET A 252 5.22 -16.69 -9.52
N THR A 253 6.24 -16.20 -8.84
CA THR A 253 6.40 -16.32 -7.39
C THR A 253 6.18 -14.96 -6.73
N GLU A 254 5.40 -15.01 -5.64
CA GLU A 254 5.37 -13.97 -4.62
C GLU A 254 6.02 -14.56 -3.38
N GLU A 255 7.03 -13.90 -2.87
CA GLU A 255 7.79 -14.34 -1.71
C GLU A 255 7.89 -13.24 -0.67
N ALA A 256 7.51 -13.54 0.57
CA ALA A 256 7.74 -12.66 1.70
C ALA A 256 9.06 -13.00 2.38
N GLY A 257 9.86 -12.00 2.70
CA GLY A 257 11.14 -12.18 3.36
C GLY A 257 11.51 -11.02 4.27
N PHE A 258 12.58 -11.21 5.02
CA PHE A 258 13.22 -10.11 5.75
C PHE A 258 14.74 -10.21 5.67
N VAL A 259 15.38 -9.06 5.83
CA VAL A 259 16.83 -8.91 5.95
C VAL A 259 17.13 -8.32 7.30
N THR A 260 18.09 -8.91 8.02
CA THR A 260 18.67 -8.25 9.19
C THR A 260 19.76 -7.31 8.73
N VAL A 261 19.63 -6.03 9.07
CA VAL A 261 20.60 -4.98 8.76
C VAL A 261 21.29 -4.48 10.03
N ASP A 262 22.53 -4.01 9.88
CA ASP A 262 23.19 -3.24 10.93
C ASP A 262 22.53 -1.87 11.01
N THR A 263 22.08 -1.47 12.20
CA THR A 263 21.42 -0.18 12.39
C THR A 263 22.40 0.96 12.12
N SER A 264 22.05 1.81 11.17
CA SER A 264 22.89 2.93 10.79
C SER A 264 22.94 4.00 11.88
N PRO A 265 24.10 4.67 12.11
CA PRO A 265 24.23 5.73 13.12
C PRO A 265 23.28 6.93 12.91
N ASP A 266 22.82 7.13 11.69
CA ASP A 266 21.87 8.19 11.31
C ASP A 266 20.40 7.74 11.37
N ASN A 267 20.14 6.46 11.71
CA ASN A 267 18.78 5.97 11.95
C ASN A 267 18.12 6.72 13.11
N ARG A 268 16.94 7.32 12.85
CA ARG A 268 16.15 8.07 13.85
C ARG A 268 14.85 7.36 14.23
N SER A 269 14.65 6.15 13.74
CA SER A 269 13.50 5.31 14.02
C SER A 269 13.54 4.76 15.48
N PRO A 270 12.50 4.06 15.90
CA PRO A 270 12.50 3.33 17.16
C PRO A 270 13.67 2.33 17.33
N PHE A 271 14.29 1.90 16.22
CA PHE A 271 15.42 0.95 16.23
C PHE A 271 16.79 1.61 16.47
N LYS A 272 16.87 2.92 16.59
CA LYS A 272 18.14 3.69 16.69
C LYS A 272 19.12 3.20 17.77
N ASP A 273 18.60 2.61 18.84
CA ASP A 273 19.38 2.11 19.98
C ASP A 273 19.69 0.59 19.86
N GLU A 274 19.20 -0.07 18.83
CA GLU A 274 19.47 -1.47 18.54
C GLU A 274 20.70 -1.60 17.63
N LYS A 275 21.49 -2.66 17.82
CA LYS A 275 22.65 -2.92 16.96
C LYS A 275 22.23 -3.34 15.55
N THR A 276 21.15 -4.09 15.46
CA THR A 276 20.59 -4.60 14.21
C THR A 276 19.07 -4.59 14.30
N HIS A 277 18.41 -4.44 13.16
CA HIS A 277 16.97 -4.61 13.06
C HIS A 277 16.58 -5.33 11.78
N LYS A 278 15.31 -5.71 11.66
CA LYS A 278 14.80 -6.43 10.51
C LYS A 278 14.10 -5.47 9.55
N VAL A 279 14.41 -5.62 8.27
CA VAL A 279 13.72 -4.96 7.16
C VAL A 279 12.99 -6.01 6.36
N GLY A 280 11.69 -5.88 6.27
CA GLY A 280 10.88 -6.81 5.51
C GLY A 280 10.63 -6.39 4.09
N TYR A 281 10.30 -7.35 3.26
CA TYR A 281 10.01 -7.12 1.86
C TYR A 281 9.08 -8.19 1.29
N PHE A 282 8.47 -7.86 0.16
CA PHE A 282 7.87 -8.82 -0.75
C PHE A 282 8.62 -8.80 -2.08
N ALA A 283 8.91 -9.99 -2.61
CA ALA A 283 9.55 -10.17 -3.89
C ALA A 283 8.57 -10.80 -4.89
N TYR A 284 8.57 -10.29 -6.12
CA TYR A 284 7.71 -10.73 -7.22
C TYR A 284 8.58 -10.99 -8.45
N TYR A 285 8.47 -12.18 -9.02
CA TYR A 285 9.28 -12.58 -10.17
C TYR A 285 8.70 -13.79 -10.91
N ASN A 286 9.05 -13.93 -12.17
CA ASN A 286 8.71 -15.13 -12.96
C ASN A 286 9.48 -16.35 -12.47
N ASN A 287 8.84 -17.50 -12.41
CA ASN A 287 9.48 -18.76 -12.00
C ASN A 287 10.69 -19.07 -12.90
N GLY A 288 11.75 -19.58 -12.28
CA GLY A 288 13.00 -19.89 -12.98
C GLY A 288 13.79 -18.68 -13.50
N ILE A 289 13.49 -17.47 -13.02
CA ILE A 289 14.15 -16.24 -13.46
C ILE A 289 15.67 -16.31 -13.27
N SER A 290 16.14 -16.81 -12.12
CA SER A 290 17.56 -16.91 -11.81
C SER A 290 18.31 -17.98 -12.61
N ASP A 291 17.59 -18.95 -13.19
CA ASP A 291 18.18 -20.03 -13.99
C ASP A 291 18.61 -19.55 -15.39
N ARG A 292 18.06 -18.41 -15.83
CA ARG A 292 18.32 -17.80 -17.14
C ARG A 292 19.49 -16.84 -17.16
N GLY A 293 20.15 -16.64 -16.04
CA GLY A 293 21.28 -15.73 -15.86
C GLY A 293 20.99 -14.61 -14.86
N PRO A 294 21.93 -13.65 -14.69
CA PRO A 294 21.72 -12.51 -13.80
C PRO A 294 20.59 -11.60 -14.29
N VAL A 295 19.69 -11.22 -13.38
CA VAL A 295 18.46 -10.46 -13.68
C VAL A 295 18.49 -9.05 -13.10
N PRO A 296 17.76 -8.08 -13.69
CA PRO A 296 17.61 -6.77 -13.11
C PRO A 296 16.88 -6.84 -11.77
N LEU A 297 17.24 -5.94 -10.84
CA LEU A 297 16.50 -5.68 -9.61
C LEU A 297 15.84 -4.30 -9.70
N VAL A 298 14.54 -4.24 -9.40
CA VAL A 298 13.84 -3.00 -9.05
C VAL A 298 13.45 -3.06 -7.59
N ILE A 299 14.06 -2.19 -6.76
CA ILE A 299 13.68 -2.04 -5.35
C ILE A 299 12.69 -0.88 -5.20
N GLY A 300 11.55 -1.12 -4.55
CA GLY A 300 10.44 -0.17 -4.43
C GLY A 300 10.11 0.19 -2.98
N PHE A 301 9.70 1.47 -2.78
CA PHE A 301 9.34 2.03 -1.48
C PHE A 301 7.95 2.66 -1.55
N HIS A 302 7.05 2.27 -0.64
CA HIS A 302 5.66 2.71 -0.63
C HIS A 302 5.46 4.14 -0.08
N GLY A 303 4.24 4.68 -0.17
CA GLY A 303 3.85 5.97 0.38
C GLY A 303 3.69 5.95 1.90
N GLY A 304 3.55 7.15 2.49
CA GLY A 304 3.29 7.28 3.92
C GLY A 304 1.92 6.77 4.30
N GLY A 305 1.83 5.96 5.38
CA GLY A 305 0.58 5.36 5.84
C GLY A 305 0.05 4.22 4.97
N ASP A 306 0.83 3.78 4.00
CA ASP A 306 0.54 2.73 3.05
C ASP A 306 1.42 1.50 3.29
N SER A 307 1.41 0.54 2.38
CA SER A 307 2.21 -0.67 2.42
C SER A 307 2.89 -0.96 1.08
N SER A 308 3.82 -1.92 1.08
CA SER A 308 4.44 -2.44 -0.13
C SER A 308 3.42 -2.90 -1.18
N MET A 309 2.24 -3.32 -0.73
CA MET A 309 1.15 -3.77 -1.61
C MET A 309 0.61 -2.68 -2.54
N TYR A 310 0.68 -1.41 -2.14
CA TYR A 310 0.29 -0.31 -3.00
C TYR A 310 1.13 -0.26 -4.27
N LEU A 311 2.45 -0.26 -4.15
CA LEU A 311 3.33 -0.29 -5.32
C LEU A 311 3.13 -1.54 -6.16
N THR A 312 2.92 -2.67 -5.50
CA THR A 312 2.76 -3.93 -6.20
C THR A 312 1.50 -3.96 -7.03
N PHE A 313 0.34 -3.69 -6.42
CA PHE A 313 -0.97 -3.94 -7.04
C PHE A 313 -1.59 -2.69 -7.65
N VAL A 314 -1.60 -1.56 -6.96
CA VAL A 314 -2.22 -0.32 -7.48
C VAL A 314 -1.34 0.34 -8.53
N ALA A 315 -0.05 0.45 -8.25
CA ALA A 315 0.89 0.96 -9.26
C ALA A 315 1.24 -0.08 -10.33
N GLY A 316 0.96 -1.38 -10.10
CA GLY A 316 1.10 -2.44 -11.10
C GLY A 316 2.52 -2.92 -11.33
N TRP A 317 3.45 -2.74 -10.37
CA TRP A 317 4.83 -3.17 -10.55
C TRP A 317 4.99 -4.68 -10.75
N TRP A 318 4.10 -5.51 -10.19
CA TRP A 318 4.11 -6.95 -10.43
C TRP A 318 3.90 -7.30 -11.90
N GLU A 319 3.02 -6.57 -12.60
CA GLU A 319 2.75 -6.78 -14.02
C GLU A 319 3.97 -6.39 -14.87
N VAL A 320 4.58 -5.23 -14.57
CA VAL A 320 5.78 -4.77 -15.27
C VAL A 320 6.95 -5.76 -15.05
N ALA A 321 7.08 -6.32 -13.82
CA ALA A 321 8.07 -7.35 -13.54
C ALA A 321 7.81 -8.65 -14.33
N HIS A 322 6.53 -9.04 -14.43
CA HIS A 322 6.12 -10.21 -15.22
C HIS A 322 6.42 -10.04 -16.71
N GLU A 323 6.03 -8.91 -17.27
CA GLU A 323 6.18 -8.62 -18.70
C GLU A 323 7.65 -8.46 -19.14
N HIS A 324 8.50 -7.94 -18.25
CA HIS A 324 9.88 -7.58 -18.57
C HIS A 324 10.95 -8.44 -17.90
N ASP A 325 10.52 -9.47 -17.17
CA ASP A 325 11.40 -10.50 -16.62
C ASP A 325 12.51 -9.97 -15.70
N PHE A 326 12.11 -9.25 -14.65
CA PHE A 326 12.99 -8.77 -13.60
C PHE A 326 12.46 -9.10 -12.19
N LEU A 327 13.34 -9.01 -11.19
CA LEU A 327 12.98 -9.13 -9.79
C LEU A 327 12.46 -7.78 -9.28
N PHE A 328 11.19 -7.71 -8.90
CA PHE A 328 10.65 -6.57 -8.16
C PHE A 328 10.64 -6.87 -6.67
N VAL A 329 11.23 -5.99 -5.85
CA VAL A 329 11.24 -6.10 -4.39
C VAL A 329 10.62 -4.85 -3.80
N SER A 330 9.48 -5.00 -3.13
CA SER A 330 8.80 -3.93 -2.43
C SER A 330 9.10 -3.99 -0.93
N VAL A 331 9.72 -2.94 -0.41
CA VAL A 331 10.19 -2.86 0.99
C VAL A 331 9.07 -2.37 1.90
N GLU A 332 8.86 -3.07 3.02
CA GLU A 332 7.94 -2.66 4.08
C GLU A 332 8.60 -1.72 5.09
N ASN A 333 7.80 -0.83 5.68
CA ASN A 333 8.24 0.09 6.75
C ASN A 333 9.52 0.87 6.43
N HIS A 334 9.72 1.21 5.15
CA HIS A 334 10.92 1.90 4.70
C HIS A 334 11.17 3.26 5.39
N GLN A 335 10.15 3.84 6.05
CA GLN A 335 10.30 5.04 6.88
C GLN A 335 11.27 4.83 8.05
N PHE A 336 11.50 3.58 8.45
CA PHE A 336 12.46 3.19 9.49
C PHE A 336 13.81 2.74 8.93
N VAL A 337 13.99 2.80 7.62
CA VAL A 337 15.18 2.32 6.90
C VAL A 337 15.94 3.53 6.33
N THR A 338 17.23 3.66 6.65
CA THR A 338 18.09 4.68 6.03
C THR A 338 18.53 4.25 4.62
N ALA A 339 19.15 5.16 3.86
CA ALA A 339 19.74 4.79 2.57
C ALA A 339 20.87 3.76 2.73
N THR A 340 21.68 3.88 3.80
CA THR A 340 22.73 2.92 4.16
C THR A 340 22.15 1.52 4.40
N GLU A 341 21.06 1.43 5.13
CA GLU A 341 20.38 0.17 5.42
C GLU A 341 19.70 -0.41 4.17
N ALA A 342 19.13 0.43 3.31
CA ALA A 342 18.58 0.00 2.03
C ALA A 342 19.66 -0.63 1.12
N VAL A 343 20.87 -0.10 1.13
CA VAL A 343 22.01 -0.72 0.41
C VAL A 343 22.41 -2.06 1.04
N GLN A 344 22.32 -2.21 2.36
CA GLN A 344 22.53 -3.53 2.99
C GLN A 344 21.44 -4.52 2.56
N VAL A 345 20.17 -4.09 2.47
CA VAL A 345 19.08 -4.93 1.92
C VAL A 345 19.43 -5.39 0.51
N ILE A 346 19.85 -4.48 -0.38
CA ILE A 346 20.30 -4.84 -1.74
C ILE A 346 21.43 -5.86 -1.68
N GLY A 347 22.40 -5.68 -0.78
CA GLY A 347 23.53 -6.61 -0.58
C GLY A 347 23.08 -8.02 -0.19
N GLU A 348 22.07 -8.14 0.67
CA GLU A 348 21.51 -9.44 1.08
C GLU A 348 20.64 -10.07 -0.02
N LEU A 349 19.89 -9.25 -0.78
CA LEU A 349 19.13 -9.74 -1.93
C LEU A 349 20.05 -10.33 -3.01
N LYS A 350 21.20 -9.73 -3.24
CA LYS A 350 22.24 -10.28 -4.16
C LYS A 350 22.76 -11.65 -3.76
N LYS A 351 22.71 -11.99 -2.45
CA LYS A 351 23.08 -13.33 -1.97
C LYS A 351 21.98 -14.37 -2.16
N ARG A 352 20.71 -13.91 -2.23
CA ARG A 352 19.52 -14.78 -2.36
C ARG A 352 19.12 -15.01 -3.83
N TYR A 353 19.30 -13.98 -4.64
CA TYR A 353 18.89 -13.97 -6.04
C TYR A 353 20.08 -13.69 -6.95
N ASN A 354 20.07 -14.26 -8.15
CA ASN A 354 21.09 -14.01 -9.16
C ASN A 354 20.88 -12.65 -9.83
N ILE A 355 21.23 -11.55 -9.13
CA ILE A 355 21.00 -10.18 -9.56
C ILE A 355 22.17 -9.70 -10.43
N ASP A 356 21.85 -9.06 -11.57
CA ASP A 356 22.81 -8.29 -12.34
C ASP A 356 23.15 -6.98 -11.61
N GLU A 357 24.33 -6.92 -11.04
CA GLU A 357 24.80 -5.75 -10.27
C GLU A 357 24.87 -4.46 -11.09
N ARG A 358 24.89 -4.58 -12.42
CA ARG A 358 24.87 -3.44 -13.33
C ARG A 358 23.46 -2.93 -13.62
N ARG A 359 22.41 -3.65 -13.21
CA ARG A 359 21.00 -3.36 -13.48
C ARG A 359 20.18 -3.34 -12.20
N ILE A 360 20.59 -2.49 -11.25
CA ILE A 360 19.86 -2.24 -10.00
C ILE A 360 19.20 -0.87 -10.09
N TYR A 361 17.87 -0.85 -9.97
CA TYR A 361 17.06 0.35 -10.08
C TYR A 361 16.24 0.56 -8.80
N ALA A 362 15.94 1.82 -8.49
CA ALA A 362 15.08 2.16 -7.36
C ALA A 362 13.85 2.93 -7.82
N THR A 363 12.73 2.68 -7.17
CA THR A 363 11.46 3.40 -7.36
C THR A 363 10.79 3.68 -6.03
N GLY A 364 9.86 4.63 -6.00
CA GLY A 364 9.07 4.86 -4.80
C GLY A 364 7.99 5.91 -5.04
N PHE A 365 6.91 5.78 -4.27
CA PHE A 365 5.77 6.68 -4.32
C PHE A 365 5.73 7.58 -3.09
N SER A 366 5.47 8.88 -3.27
CA SER A 366 5.30 9.84 -2.17
C SER A 366 6.48 9.78 -1.18
N MET A 367 6.28 9.38 0.06
CA MET A 367 7.36 9.17 1.05
C MET A 367 8.43 8.23 0.54
N GLY A 368 8.06 7.19 -0.21
CA GLY A 368 9.00 6.27 -0.86
C GLY A 368 9.78 6.91 -2.00
N SER A 369 9.22 7.95 -2.66
CA SER A 369 10.01 8.80 -3.58
C SER A 369 11.14 9.49 -2.82
N GLY A 370 10.90 9.95 -1.59
CA GLY A 370 11.96 10.47 -0.71
C GLY A 370 13.09 9.47 -0.51
N LYS A 371 12.75 8.20 -0.20
CA LYS A 371 13.76 7.13 -0.06
C LYS A 371 14.52 6.86 -1.36
N THR A 372 13.83 6.92 -2.49
CA THR A 372 14.48 6.81 -3.81
C THR A 372 15.47 7.94 -4.04
N TRP A 373 15.11 9.18 -3.64
CA TRP A 373 16.01 10.33 -3.70
C TRP A 373 17.19 10.23 -2.72
N ASP A 374 16.99 9.66 -1.51
CA ASP A 374 18.09 9.40 -0.58
C ASP A 374 19.14 8.46 -1.21
N LEU A 375 18.70 7.37 -1.86
CA LEU A 375 19.60 6.48 -2.59
C LEU A 375 20.33 7.18 -3.75
N TYR A 376 19.63 8.00 -4.52
CA TYR A 376 20.23 8.80 -5.60
C TYR A 376 21.31 9.76 -5.07
N GLN A 377 21.07 10.35 -3.88
CA GLN A 377 22.00 11.30 -3.27
C GLN A 377 23.21 10.64 -2.60
N GLU A 378 22.99 9.52 -1.91
CA GLU A 378 23.99 8.96 -1.02
C GLU A 378 24.75 7.77 -1.61
N TYR A 379 24.11 7.02 -2.52
CA TYR A 379 24.63 5.78 -3.10
C TYR A 379 24.43 5.69 -4.62
N PRO A 380 24.78 6.75 -5.38
CA PRO A 380 24.58 6.75 -6.83
C PRO A 380 25.30 5.62 -7.54
N GLU A 381 26.43 5.14 -6.96
CA GLU A 381 27.23 4.05 -7.49
C GLU A 381 26.55 2.68 -7.44
N VAL A 382 25.48 2.54 -6.68
CA VAL A 382 24.70 1.29 -6.62
C VAL A 382 23.66 1.21 -7.73
N LEU A 383 23.22 2.38 -8.24
CA LEU A 383 22.02 2.49 -9.08
C LEU A 383 22.33 2.60 -10.57
N ALA A 384 21.64 1.82 -11.39
CA ALA A 384 21.58 1.99 -12.84
C ALA A 384 20.56 3.07 -13.27
N GLY A 385 19.61 3.41 -12.40
CA GLY A 385 18.63 4.47 -12.60
C GLY A 385 17.59 4.51 -11.50
N VAL A 386 16.83 5.61 -11.45
CA VAL A 386 15.78 5.84 -10.47
C VAL A 386 14.47 6.28 -11.12
N MET A 387 13.35 5.85 -10.53
CA MET A 387 11.99 6.14 -10.99
C MET A 387 11.13 6.63 -9.81
N PRO A 388 11.44 7.80 -9.22
CA PRO A 388 10.64 8.38 -8.15
C PRO A 388 9.30 8.90 -8.69
N VAL A 389 8.22 8.75 -7.89
CA VAL A 389 6.85 9.12 -8.27
C VAL A 389 6.22 10.00 -7.20
N SER A 390 5.56 11.06 -7.65
CA SER A 390 4.65 11.89 -6.83
C SER A 390 5.25 12.49 -5.56
N ALA A 391 6.54 12.84 -5.55
CA ALA A 391 7.11 13.82 -4.62
C ALA A 391 8.52 14.26 -5.06
N LEU A 392 8.72 15.59 -5.09
CA LEU A 392 10.01 16.23 -5.26
C LEU A 392 10.46 16.81 -3.93
N PHE A 393 11.00 15.96 -3.06
CA PHE A 393 11.48 16.38 -1.74
C PHE A 393 12.70 17.30 -1.83
N PRO A 394 12.89 18.22 -0.85
CA PRO A 394 14.06 19.07 -0.76
C PRO A 394 15.37 18.26 -0.81
N VAL A 395 16.43 18.89 -1.31
CA VAL A 395 17.76 18.27 -1.38
C VAL A 395 18.51 18.45 -0.07
N TYR A 396 18.43 19.66 0.49
CA TYR A 396 19.26 20.08 1.62
C TYR A 396 18.56 20.08 2.97
N THR A 397 17.32 19.62 3.02
CA THR A 397 16.56 19.42 4.26
C THR A 397 15.90 18.06 4.24
N SER A 398 16.07 17.30 5.31
CA SER A 398 15.39 16.01 5.44
C SER A 398 13.89 16.20 5.65
N PHE A 399 13.08 15.41 4.98
CA PHE A 399 11.62 15.33 5.21
C PHE A 399 11.27 15.00 6.69
N PHE A 400 12.11 14.22 7.36
CA PHE A 400 11.93 13.84 8.77
C PHE A 400 12.77 14.68 9.76
N GLY A 401 13.33 15.81 9.33
CA GLY A 401 14.15 16.67 10.18
C GLY A 401 15.52 16.09 10.57
N ALA A 402 15.91 14.95 9.98
CA ALA A 402 17.25 14.43 10.14
C ALA A 402 18.26 15.34 9.42
N PRO A 403 19.51 15.44 9.88
CA PRO A 403 20.55 16.14 9.13
C PRO A 403 20.69 15.51 7.73
N VAL A 404 20.88 16.36 6.72
CA VAL A 404 21.21 15.85 5.38
C VAL A 404 22.54 15.13 5.48
N SER A 405 22.62 13.96 4.86
CA SER A 405 23.84 13.18 4.81
C SER A 405 24.99 13.99 4.20
N GLU A 406 26.20 13.85 4.74
CA GLU A 406 27.41 14.43 4.15
C GLU A 406 27.73 13.80 2.77
N ARG A 407 27.11 12.65 2.45
CA ARG A 407 27.23 11.94 1.17
C ARG A 407 26.29 12.50 0.12
N LEU A 408 26.40 13.75 -0.21
CA LEU A 408 25.61 14.31 -1.30
C LEU A 408 26.29 14.04 -2.64
N ASN A 409 25.63 13.30 -3.52
CA ASN A 409 26.08 13.10 -4.90
C ASN A 409 26.24 14.45 -5.64
N LYS A 410 27.45 14.72 -6.14
CA LYS A 410 27.75 15.95 -6.91
C LYS A 410 28.23 15.67 -8.33
N THR A 411 28.60 14.43 -8.62
CA THR A 411 29.40 14.15 -9.83
C THR A 411 29.02 12.87 -10.56
N VAL A 412 28.31 11.95 -9.94
CA VAL A 412 27.94 10.67 -10.55
C VAL A 412 26.58 10.80 -11.25
N PRO A 413 26.52 10.88 -12.58
CA PRO A 413 25.24 10.92 -13.28
C PRO A 413 24.48 9.62 -13.10
N VAL A 414 23.21 9.72 -12.67
CA VAL A 414 22.30 8.58 -12.56
C VAL A 414 21.07 8.86 -13.43
N PRO A 415 20.65 7.94 -14.29
CA PRO A 415 19.41 8.07 -15.05
C PRO A 415 18.19 8.30 -14.14
N VAL A 416 17.35 9.27 -14.49
CA VAL A 416 16.15 9.65 -13.73
C VAL A 416 14.95 9.70 -14.66
N PHE A 417 13.87 9.04 -14.26
CA PHE A 417 12.52 9.29 -14.77
C PHE A 417 11.62 9.65 -13.60
N TYR A 418 11.23 10.90 -13.52
CA TYR A 418 10.29 11.38 -12.49
C TYR A 418 8.90 11.59 -13.10
N SER A 419 7.84 11.22 -12.37
CA SER A 419 6.45 11.54 -12.74
C SER A 419 5.65 12.09 -11.56
N GLY A 420 4.78 13.06 -11.83
CA GLY A 420 3.89 13.67 -10.83
C GLY A 420 2.54 14.07 -11.41
N GLY A 421 1.52 14.15 -10.55
CA GLY A 421 0.15 14.52 -10.92
C GLY A 421 -0.07 16.02 -10.94
N GLU A 422 -0.74 16.53 -11.97
CA GLU A 422 -1.04 17.97 -12.11
C GLU A 422 -2.10 18.47 -11.12
N LYS A 423 -2.97 17.59 -10.62
CA LYS A 423 -4.03 17.87 -9.65
C LYS A 423 -3.67 17.43 -8.22
N SER A 424 -2.43 17.06 -7.98
CA SER A 424 -1.99 16.66 -6.64
C SER A 424 -2.10 17.81 -5.65
N HIS A 425 -2.57 17.50 -4.43
CA HIS A 425 -2.54 18.42 -3.29
C HIS A 425 -1.17 18.46 -2.59
N VAL A 426 -0.31 17.49 -2.89
CA VAL A 426 1.09 17.47 -2.48
C VAL A 426 1.92 18.12 -3.59
N PRO A 427 2.90 18.96 -3.30
CA PRO A 427 3.76 19.55 -4.32
C PRO A 427 4.57 18.49 -5.08
N GLU A 428 4.20 18.25 -6.31
CA GLU A 428 4.84 17.26 -7.20
C GLU A 428 5.52 17.89 -8.41
N LEU A 429 5.23 19.16 -8.67
CA LEU A 429 5.75 19.85 -9.84
C LEU A 429 6.42 21.17 -9.42
N PRO A 430 7.46 21.63 -10.13
CA PRO A 430 8.20 22.85 -9.78
C PRO A 430 7.33 24.09 -9.67
N ARG A 431 6.23 24.17 -10.45
CA ARG A 431 5.27 25.27 -10.35
C ARG A 431 4.54 25.34 -9.00
N GLN A 432 4.55 24.26 -8.21
CA GLN A 432 3.79 24.13 -6.97
C GLN A 432 4.61 24.49 -5.73
N ALA A 433 5.95 24.29 -5.76
CA ALA A 433 6.79 24.54 -4.60
C ALA A 433 8.27 24.74 -4.96
N ASP A 434 8.96 25.57 -4.15
CA ASP A 434 10.39 25.86 -4.28
C ASP A 434 11.25 24.61 -4.10
N SER A 435 10.86 23.73 -3.17
CA SER A 435 11.55 22.46 -2.94
C SER A 435 11.53 21.54 -4.16
N ALA A 436 10.46 21.58 -4.93
CA ALA A 436 10.36 20.81 -6.17
C ALA A 436 11.30 21.35 -7.26
N LEU A 437 11.42 22.69 -7.38
CA LEU A 437 12.41 23.28 -8.30
C LEU A 437 13.83 23.00 -7.84
N GLU A 438 14.14 23.11 -6.56
CA GLU A 438 15.46 22.78 -6.00
C GLU A 438 15.87 21.35 -6.38
N ARG A 439 14.95 20.40 -6.27
CA ARG A 439 15.21 18.99 -6.63
C ARG A 439 15.55 18.82 -8.11
N ILE A 440 14.80 19.43 -9.03
CA ILE A 440 15.09 19.28 -10.46
C ILE A 440 16.34 20.04 -10.86
N GLN A 441 16.66 21.18 -10.24
CA GLN A 441 17.92 21.90 -10.42
C GLN A 441 19.10 21.02 -10.01
N TYR A 442 19.01 20.37 -8.85
CA TYR A 442 20.03 19.43 -8.37
C TYR A 442 20.24 18.26 -9.35
N VAL A 443 19.16 17.64 -9.83
CA VAL A 443 19.27 16.57 -10.85
C VAL A 443 19.90 17.09 -12.13
N ALA A 444 19.54 18.30 -12.57
CA ALA A 444 20.10 18.92 -13.77
C ALA A 444 21.61 19.17 -13.65
N GLU A 445 22.08 19.58 -12.46
CA GLU A 445 23.50 19.76 -12.19
C GLU A 445 24.26 18.43 -12.18
N VAL A 446 23.78 17.43 -11.41
CA VAL A 446 24.41 16.12 -11.28
C VAL A 446 24.48 15.40 -12.63
N ASN A 447 23.36 15.41 -13.39
CA ASN A 447 23.27 14.77 -14.71
C ASN A 447 23.83 15.65 -15.84
N ARG A 448 24.33 16.85 -15.51
CA ARG A 448 24.98 17.79 -16.45
C ARG A 448 24.10 18.07 -17.66
N LEU A 449 22.86 18.51 -17.40
CA LEU A 449 21.94 18.83 -18.49
C LEU A 449 22.44 20.04 -19.30
N LYS A 450 22.21 20.02 -20.62
CA LYS A 450 22.51 21.17 -21.49
C LYS A 450 21.72 22.41 -21.07
N LYS A 451 20.44 22.23 -20.75
CA LYS A 451 19.56 23.27 -20.23
C LYS A 451 19.78 23.46 -18.73
N LYS A 452 19.84 24.71 -18.28
CA LYS A 452 20.18 25.06 -16.89
C LYS A 452 18.92 25.56 -16.14
N PHE A 453 18.34 24.73 -15.29
CA PHE A 453 17.20 25.11 -14.45
C PHE A 453 17.50 26.23 -13.44
N GLY A 454 18.78 26.50 -13.13
CA GLY A 454 19.19 27.60 -12.26
C GLY A 454 18.84 28.99 -12.80
N GLU A 455 18.52 29.12 -14.07
CA GLU A 455 18.06 30.36 -14.71
C GLU A 455 16.55 30.61 -14.52
N VAL A 456 15.79 29.59 -14.11
CA VAL A 456 14.35 29.70 -13.87
C VAL A 456 14.09 30.40 -12.54
N ARG A 457 13.25 31.43 -12.55
CA ARG A 457 12.86 32.19 -11.37
C ARG A 457 11.44 31.87 -10.97
N PHE A 458 11.21 31.70 -9.66
CA PHE A 458 9.89 31.39 -9.12
C PHE A 458 8.89 32.54 -9.29
N GLU A 459 9.33 33.74 -9.08
CA GLU A 459 8.53 34.95 -9.20
C GLU A 459 8.01 35.19 -10.62
N ASP A 460 8.71 34.66 -11.61
CA ASP A 460 8.41 34.84 -13.04
C ASP A 460 7.70 33.60 -13.64
N ARG A 461 6.90 32.86 -12.87
CA ARG A 461 6.24 31.61 -13.34
C ARG A 461 5.40 31.79 -14.61
N ASP A 462 4.81 32.94 -14.79
CA ASP A 462 4.04 33.24 -16.00
C ASP A 462 4.91 33.35 -17.26
N SER A 463 6.20 33.60 -17.09
CA SER A 463 7.20 33.67 -18.16
C SER A 463 7.91 32.35 -18.43
N TRP A 464 7.57 31.29 -17.72
CA TRP A 464 8.23 29.99 -17.88
C TRP A 464 7.98 29.44 -19.28
N GLU A 465 9.06 28.94 -19.88
CA GLU A 465 9.00 28.26 -21.18
C GLU A 465 8.09 27.02 -21.16
N ASN A 466 8.17 26.24 -20.07
CA ASN A 466 7.21 25.17 -19.77
C ASN A 466 6.48 25.49 -18.46
N PRO A 467 5.14 25.63 -18.48
CA PRO A 467 4.37 26.00 -17.28
C PRO A 467 4.50 25.03 -16.10
N LEU A 468 4.89 23.77 -16.35
CA LEU A 468 5.01 22.74 -15.31
C LEU A 468 6.42 22.62 -14.78
N TRP A 469 7.45 22.73 -15.68
CA TRP A 469 8.84 22.41 -15.37
C TRP A 469 9.78 23.62 -15.42
N GLY A 470 9.29 24.77 -15.85
CA GLY A 470 10.09 25.98 -16.01
C GLY A 470 10.89 26.02 -17.30
N LEU A 471 11.43 24.91 -17.77
CA LEU A 471 12.12 24.78 -19.05
C LEU A 471 11.48 23.67 -19.88
N SER A 472 11.35 23.91 -21.18
CA SER A 472 10.92 22.90 -22.14
C SER A 472 11.97 21.80 -22.27
N GLY A 473 11.55 20.56 -22.50
CA GLY A 473 12.46 19.47 -22.82
C GLY A 473 13.18 19.70 -24.16
N ASP A 474 14.31 19.03 -24.36
CA ASP A 474 14.93 18.92 -25.70
C ASP A 474 14.04 18.12 -26.65
N ARG A 475 13.24 17.22 -26.09
CA ARG A 475 12.16 16.49 -26.75
C ARG A 475 10.99 16.33 -25.78
N THR A 476 9.77 16.38 -26.29
CA THR A 476 8.53 16.13 -25.53
C THR A 476 7.74 15.02 -26.21
N GLU A 477 7.16 14.14 -25.40
CA GLU A 477 6.29 13.06 -25.84
C GLU A 477 5.00 13.10 -25.02
N GLN A 478 3.86 12.84 -25.67
CA GLN A 478 2.56 12.72 -24.99
C GLN A 478 2.04 11.30 -25.18
N VAL A 479 1.74 10.63 -24.07
CA VAL A 479 1.23 9.27 -24.05
C VAL A 479 -0.16 9.30 -23.39
N PRO A 480 -1.24 9.18 -24.18
CA PRO A 480 -2.60 9.16 -23.64
C PRO A 480 -2.85 7.92 -22.76
N ASP A 481 -3.62 8.11 -21.69
CA ASP A 481 -4.25 7.05 -20.89
C ASP A 481 -5.78 7.13 -21.04
N PRO A 482 -6.37 6.46 -22.04
CA PRO A 482 -7.82 6.53 -22.28
C PRO A 482 -8.65 5.97 -21.13
N SER A 483 -8.11 5.03 -20.35
CA SER A 483 -8.80 4.43 -19.21
C SER A 483 -9.05 5.41 -18.07
N ARG A 484 -8.26 6.48 -18.01
CA ARG A 484 -8.32 7.52 -16.97
C ARG A 484 -8.65 8.92 -17.55
N GLY A 485 -8.82 9.04 -18.87
CA GLY A 485 -9.02 10.33 -19.51
C GLY A 485 -7.88 11.31 -19.27
N SER A 486 -6.66 10.81 -19.11
CA SER A 486 -5.47 11.59 -18.77
C SER A 486 -4.37 11.43 -19.84
N THR A 487 -3.36 12.26 -19.76
CA THR A 487 -2.19 12.21 -20.65
C THR A 487 -0.93 12.34 -19.81
N LEU A 488 0.01 11.42 -20.01
CA LEU A 488 1.37 11.51 -19.51
C LEU A 488 2.20 12.33 -20.50
N THR A 489 2.64 13.52 -20.07
CA THR A 489 3.53 14.39 -20.86
C THR A 489 4.97 14.24 -20.34
N ILE A 490 5.85 13.74 -21.17
CA ILE A 490 7.24 13.43 -20.83
C ILE A 490 8.16 14.45 -21.49
N HIS A 491 8.95 15.16 -20.70
CA HIS A 491 9.99 16.06 -21.16
C HIS A 491 11.35 15.40 -20.97
N TYR A 492 12.06 15.14 -22.07
CA TYR A 492 13.38 14.54 -22.09
C TYR A 492 14.45 15.63 -22.16
N TYR A 493 15.52 15.46 -21.41
CA TYR A 493 16.62 16.42 -21.34
C TYR A 493 17.96 15.74 -21.65
N ASP A 494 18.68 16.29 -22.62
CA ASP A 494 20.00 15.85 -22.98
C ASP A 494 21.05 16.36 -22.00
N SER A 495 21.99 15.48 -21.66
CA SER A 495 23.21 15.85 -20.94
C SER A 495 24.28 16.40 -21.89
N GLU A 496 25.28 17.09 -21.35
CA GLU A 496 26.39 17.70 -22.12
C GLU A 496 27.17 16.66 -22.96
N ASP A 497 27.22 15.41 -22.52
CA ASP A 497 27.82 14.27 -23.22
C ASP A 497 26.93 13.70 -24.33
N GLY A 498 25.78 14.27 -24.59
CA GLY A 498 24.84 13.84 -25.62
C GLY A 498 23.91 12.69 -25.20
N VAL A 499 24.05 12.16 -23.99
CA VAL A 499 23.17 11.10 -23.48
C VAL A 499 21.92 11.68 -22.86
N CYS A 500 20.74 11.28 -23.35
CA CYS A 500 19.46 11.64 -22.74
C CYS A 500 19.13 10.67 -21.59
N ARG A 501 19.57 11.02 -20.38
CA ARG A 501 19.38 10.21 -19.15
C ARG A 501 18.39 10.78 -18.16
N THR A 502 17.75 11.90 -18.47
CA THR A 502 16.81 12.58 -17.57
C THR A 502 15.50 12.81 -18.29
N ALA A 503 14.41 12.39 -17.63
CA ALA A 503 13.05 12.67 -18.04
C ALA A 503 12.23 13.14 -16.84
N PHE A 504 11.48 14.24 -17.03
CA PHE A 504 10.50 14.73 -16.08
C PHE A 504 9.12 14.66 -16.73
N ALA A 505 8.15 14.03 -16.05
CA ALA A 505 6.83 13.81 -16.60
C ALA A 505 5.74 14.35 -15.68
N SER A 506 4.67 14.87 -16.29
CA SER A 506 3.44 15.21 -15.60
C SER A 506 2.27 14.40 -16.15
N VAL A 507 1.29 14.11 -15.29
CA VAL A 507 0.08 13.41 -15.67
C VAL A 507 -1.11 14.35 -15.48
N SER A 508 -1.79 14.69 -16.57
CA SER A 508 -2.99 15.54 -16.52
C SER A 508 -4.10 14.84 -15.72
N GLU A 509 -4.93 15.61 -14.99
CA GLU A 509 -6.05 15.14 -14.17
C GLU A 509 -5.67 14.12 -13.07
N GLN A 510 -4.37 13.81 -12.87
CA GLN A 510 -3.92 12.92 -11.83
C GLN A 510 -3.75 13.68 -10.51
N VAL A 511 -4.33 13.14 -9.47
CA VAL A 511 -4.12 13.53 -8.07
C VAL A 511 -2.88 12.85 -7.48
N HIS A 512 -2.71 12.86 -6.15
CA HIS A 512 -1.57 12.21 -5.51
C HIS A 512 -1.69 10.68 -5.55
N GLU A 513 -1.24 10.07 -6.63
CA GLU A 513 -1.27 8.62 -6.83
C GLU A 513 -0.13 8.14 -7.75
N CYS A 514 0.10 6.82 -7.76
CA CYS A 514 0.99 6.14 -8.69
C CYS A 514 0.18 5.22 -9.60
N ARG A 515 0.42 5.29 -10.92
CA ARG A 515 -0.35 4.52 -11.92
C ARG A 515 0.57 3.65 -12.77
N LYS A 516 0.07 2.46 -13.15
CA LYS A 516 0.75 1.53 -14.04
C LYS A 516 1.23 2.22 -15.33
N HIS A 517 0.39 3.03 -15.96
CA HIS A 517 0.73 3.77 -17.18
C HIS A 517 2.02 4.61 -17.03
N SER A 518 2.19 5.30 -15.90
CA SER A 518 3.39 6.10 -15.64
C SER A 518 4.62 5.22 -15.40
N ILE A 519 4.48 4.12 -14.65
CA ILE A 519 5.61 3.25 -14.33
C ILE A 519 6.08 2.40 -15.53
N GLU A 520 5.18 1.97 -16.42
CA GLU A 520 5.55 1.31 -17.68
C GLU A 520 6.41 2.22 -18.55
N ASN A 521 6.03 3.49 -18.67
CA ASN A 521 6.82 4.48 -19.42
C ASN A 521 8.15 4.79 -18.72
N ALA A 522 8.16 4.84 -17.38
CA ALA A 522 9.38 4.99 -16.60
C ALA A 522 10.33 3.80 -16.83
N TRP A 523 9.82 2.57 -16.73
CA TRP A 523 10.60 1.36 -16.97
C TRP A 523 11.16 1.32 -18.41
N LYS A 524 10.34 1.59 -19.42
CA LYS A 524 10.74 1.68 -20.82
C LYS A 524 11.89 2.67 -21.05
N PHE A 525 11.92 3.77 -20.30
CA PHE A 525 13.01 4.75 -20.37
C PHE A 525 14.25 4.27 -19.60
N ILE A 526 14.09 3.85 -18.34
CA ILE A 526 15.19 3.58 -17.41
C ILE A 526 15.91 2.26 -17.71
N SER A 527 15.19 1.23 -18.15
CA SER A 527 15.77 -0.11 -18.42
C SER A 527 16.84 -0.13 -19.52
N ARG A 528 16.95 0.95 -20.31
CA ARG A 528 17.98 1.13 -21.34
C ARG A 528 19.38 1.40 -20.75
N PHE A 529 19.45 1.75 -19.47
CA PHE A 529 20.70 2.13 -18.83
C PHE A 529 21.22 1.00 -17.94
N THR A 530 22.54 0.84 -17.99
CA THR A 530 23.27 -0.05 -17.12
C THR A 530 24.43 0.73 -16.50
N ARG A 531 24.86 0.30 -15.33
CA ARG A 531 26.10 0.82 -14.75
C ARG A 531 27.30 0.34 -15.58
N PRO A 532 28.38 1.13 -15.60
CA PRO A 532 29.65 0.74 -16.20
C PRO A 532 30.22 -0.57 -15.66
#